data_21a45bcea7404b6857b9a79d4718c8c6
#
_entry.id   21a45bcea7404b6857b9a79d4718c8c6
#
_cell.length_a   1.000
_cell.length_b   1.000
_cell.length_c   1.000
_cell.angle_alpha   90.00
_cell.angle_beta   90.00
_cell.angle_gamma   90.00
#
_symmetry.space_group_name_H-M   'P 1'
#
loop_
_entity.id
_entity.type
_entity.pdbx_description
1 polymer ?
#
loop_
_entity_poly.entity_id
_entity_poly.type
_entity_poly.pdbx_seq_one_letter_code
_entity_poly.pdbx_strand_id
1 'polypeptide(L)'
;MNADIIIIGGGAAGAMAGVYCGEWGKKTIIFEPNGKIGKKLMITGKGRCNVTNNCTDDELIRNIPRNPRFLYSAFSQYSTADVMDFFK
;
A
#
# COMPACT_ATOMS: atom_id res chain seq x y z
N MET A 1 -0.44 -27.14 5.88
CA MET A 1 -1.21 -25.92 5.64
C MET A 1 -1.01 -25.51 4.17
N ASN A 2 -2.08 -25.28 3.46
CA ASN A 2 -2.03 -24.88 2.04
C ASN A 2 -2.45 -23.42 1.91
N ALA A 3 -1.77 -22.69 1.06
CA ALA A 3 -2.13 -21.32 0.73
C ALA A 3 -2.00 -21.11 -0.78
N ASP A 4 -2.84 -20.25 -1.32
CA ASP A 4 -2.76 -19.84 -2.72
C ASP A 4 -1.66 -18.78 -2.89
N ILE A 5 -1.53 -17.89 -1.90
CA ILE A 5 -0.60 -16.76 -1.96
C ILE A 5 0.09 -16.61 -0.61
N ILE A 6 1.38 -16.37 -0.65
CA ILE A 6 2.18 -16.06 0.54
C ILE A 6 2.75 -14.66 0.37
N ILE A 7 2.55 -13.81 1.37
CA ILE A 7 3.07 -12.44 1.38
C ILE A 7 4.15 -12.34 2.44
N ILE A 8 5.31 -11.85 2.07
CA ILE A 8 6.43 -11.64 2.99
C ILE A 8 6.41 -10.18 3.42
N GLY A 9 6.13 -9.98 4.69
CA GLY A 9 6.06 -8.65 5.28
C GLY A 9 4.64 -8.13 5.41
N GLY A 10 4.26 -7.73 6.62
CA GLY A 10 2.94 -7.19 6.94
C GLY A 10 2.93 -5.68 7.12
N GLY A 11 3.74 -4.94 6.36
CA GLY A 11 3.68 -3.49 6.31
C GLY A 11 2.53 -3.01 5.45
N ALA A 12 2.55 -1.74 5.04
CA ALA A 12 1.48 -1.14 4.25
C ALA A 12 1.23 -1.90 2.94
N ALA A 13 2.30 -2.20 2.20
CA ALA A 13 2.19 -2.88 0.91
C ALA A 13 1.67 -4.31 1.07
N GLY A 14 2.22 -5.05 2.04
CA GLY A 14 1.79 -6.43 2.28
C GLY A 14 0.36 -6.52 2.75
N ALA A 15 -0.06 -5.60 3.62
CA ALA A 15 -1.44 -5.57 4.10
C ALA A 15 -2.42 -5.25 2.94
N MET A 16 -2.08 -4.28 2.09
CA MET A 16 -2.90 -3.95 0.93
C MET A 16 -3.01 -5.13 -0.04
N ALA A 17 -1.89 -5.80 -0.32
CA ALA A 17 -1.90 -7.00 -1.15
C ALA A 17 -2.81 -8.07 -0.55
N GLY A 18 -2.77 -8.24 0.78
CA GLY A 18 -3.64 -9.20 1.48
C GLY A 18 -5.12 -8.89 1.31
N VAL A 19 -5.49 -7.60 1.36
CA VAL A 19 -6.88 -7.18 1.15
C VAL A 19 -7.36 -7.59 -0.24
N TYR A 20 -6.58 -7.30 -1.28
CA TYR A 20 -6.98 -7.64 -2.66
C TYR A 20 -7.01 -9.15 -2.88
N CYS A 21 -6.04 -9.88 -2.35
CA CYS A 21 -6.06 -11.35 -2.45
C CYS A 21 -7.29 -11.94 -1.79
N GLY A 22 -7.69 -11.40 -0.63
CA GLY A 22 -8.88 -11.83 0.07
C GLY A 22 -10.16 -11.54 -0.72
N GLU A 23 -10.22 -10.36 -1.36
CA GLU A 23 -11.35 -10.02 -2.22
C GLU A 23 -11.49 -10.96 -3.41
N TRP A 24 -10.37 -11.47 -3.92
CA TRP A 24 -10.38 -12.44 -5.01
C TRP A 24 -10.62 -13.88 -4.55
N GLY A 25 -10.93 -14.08 -3.27
CA GLY A 25 -11.22 -15.38 -2.71
C GLY A 25 -10.00 -16.28 -2.57
N LYS A 26 -8.80 -15.72 -2.52
CA LYS A 26 -7.56 -16.49 -2.39
C LYS A 26 -7.22 -16.69 -0.92
N LYS A 27 -6.80 -17.90 -0.59
CA LYS A 27 -6.29 -18.20 0.75
C LYS A 27 -4.89 -17.61 0.88
N THR A 28 -4.74 -16.59 1.71
CA THR A 28 -3.53 -15.79 1.80
C THR A 28 -2.92 -15.90 3.19
N ILE A 29 -1.58 -16.05 3.25
CA ILE A 29 -0.83 -16.06 4.48
C ILE A 29 0.19 -14.92 4.42
N ILE A 30 0.26 -14.12 5.50
CA ILE A 30 1.24 -13.05 5.61
C ILE A 30 2.26 -13.45 6.69
N PHE A 31 3.53 -13.47 6.32
CA PHE A 31 4.62 -13.68 7.26
C PHE A 31 5.14 -12.33 7.74
N GLU A 32 4.97 -12.06 9.02
CA GLU A 32 5.39 -10.80 9.63
C GLU A 32 6.16 -11.10 10.92
N PRO A 33 7.44 -10.66 11.03
CA PRO A 33 8.25 -10.95 12.22
C PRO A 33 7.84 -10.17 13.46
N ASN A 34 7.14 -9.04 13.31
CA ASN A 34 6.65 -8.27 14.45
C ASN A 34 5.32 -8.85 14.96
N GLY A 35 4.99 -8.51 16.20
CA GLY A 35 3.79 -9.05 16.83
C GLY A 35 2.47 -8.62 16.19
N LYS A 36 2.49 -7.65 15.28
CA LYS A 36 1.28 -7.19 14.59
C LYS A 36 1.60 -6.59 13.23
N ILE A 37 0.60 -6.65 12.35
CA ILE A 37 0.68 -6.05 11.01
C ILE A 37 0.61 -4.53 11.12
N GLY A 38 1.33 -3.85 10.23
CA GLY A 38 1.26 -2.40 10.13
C GLY A 38 1.96 -1.64 11.25
N LYS A 39 2.93 -2.26 11.91
CA LYS A 39 3.64 -1.62 13.03
C LYS A 39 4.22 -0.26 12.65
N LYS A 40 4.85 -0.17 11.47
CA LYS A 40 5.46 1.08 11.02
C LYS A 40 4.41 2.14 10.68
N LEU A 41 3.28 1.73 10.12
CA LEU A 41 2.18 2.64 9.84
C LEU A 41 1.68 3.33 11.10
N MET A 42 1.61 2.61 12.20
CA MET A 42 1.07 3.14 13.45
C MET A 42 1.92 4.24 14.07
N ILE A 43 3.20 4.35 13.66
CA ILE A 43 4.10 5.37 14.18
C ILE A 43 4.33 6.52 13.21
N THR A 44 3.75 6.48 12.01
CA THR A 44 3.89 7.55 11.02
C THR A 44 2.84 8.64 11.24
N GLY A 45 3.11 9.84 10.70
CA GLY A 45 2.18 10.95 10.76
C GLY A 45 1.84 11.38 12.17
N LYS A 46 2.75 11.23 13.13
CA LYS A 46 2.53 11.56 14.53
C LYS A 46 1.26 10.90 15.08
N GLY A 47 1.07 9.63 14.74
CA GLY A 47 -0.09 8.86 15.16
C GLY A 47 -1.32 8.99 14.28
N ARG A 48 -1.25 9.76 13.20
CA ARG A 48 -2.39 9.99 12.30
C ARG A 48 -2.31 9.24 10.98
N CYS A 49 -1.15 8.73 10.61
CA CYS A 49 -0.93 8.00 9.37
C CYS A 49 -1.37 8.79 8.12
N ASN A 50 -0.42 9.43 7.47
CA ASN A 50 -0.68 10.10 6.18
C ASN A 50 -0.81 9.06 5.08
N VAL A 51 -1.95 9.03 4.39
CA VAL A 51 -2.23 8.01 3.39
C VAL A 51 -1.82 8.45 1.99
N THR A 52 -2.22 9.66 1.59
CA THR A 52 -1.92 10.18 0.26
C THR A 52 -2.05 11.70 0.26
N ASN A 53 -1.74 12.31 -0.88
CA ASN A 53 -1.94 13.74 -1.10
C ASN A 53 -3.12 13.93 -2.05
N ASN A 54 -3.95 14.92 -1.77
CA ASN A 54 -5.04 15.28 -2.67
C ASN A 54 -4.51 16.20 -3.77
N CYS A 55 -3.85 15.61 -4.74
CA CYS A 55 -3.25 16.32 -5.86
C CYS A 55 -3.34 15.47 -7.13
N THR A 56 -3.03 16.06 -8.28
CA THR A 56 -2.96 15.31 -9.53
C THR A 56 -1.71 14.42 -9.54
N ASP A 57 -1.72 13.41 -10.40
CA ASP A 57 -0.56 12.54 -10.57
C ASP A 57 0.66 13.33 -11.03
N ASP A 58 0.47 14.32 -11.91
CA ASP A 58 1.57 15.18 -12.38
C ASP A 58 2.20 15.98 -11.24
N GLU A 59 1.40 16.53 -10.35
CA GLU A 59 1.90 17.25 -9.18
C GLU A 59 2.65 16.32 -8.24
N LEU A 60 2.13 15.11 -8.05
CA LEU A 60 2.77 14.11 -7.20
C LEU A 60 4.14 13.74 -7.74
N ILE A 61 4.23 13.46 -9.04
CA ILE A 61 5.49 13.10 -9.71
C ILE A 61 6.52 14.22 -9.61
N ARG A 62 6.10 15.47 -9.79
CA ARG A 62 7.01 16.63 -9.70
C ARG A 62 7.62 16.81 -8.32
N ASN A 63 6.96 16.31 -7.28
CA ASN A 63 7.45 16.44 -5.91
C ASN A 63 8.29 15.24 -5.45
N ILE A 64 8.55 14.28 -6.32
CA ILE A 64 9.46 13.17 -6.01
C ILE A 64 10.88 13.59 -6.37
N PRO A 65 11.80 13.70 -5.39
CA PRO A 65 13.12 14.28 -5.62
C PRO A 65 14.05 13.40 -6.45
N ARG A 66 13.84 12.07 -6.47
CA ARG A 66 14.73 11.15 -7.20
C ARG A 66 13.92 10.14 -7.97
N ASN A 67 14.32 9.93 -9.23
CA ASN A 67 13.82 8.85 -10.08
C ASN A 67 12.29 8.72 -10.09
N PRO A 68 11.54 9.81 -10.38
CA PRO A 68 10.08 9.73 -10.41
C PRO A 68 9.56 8.78 -11.50
N ARG A 69 10.33 8.56 -12.56
CA ARG A 69 9.94 7.65 -13.66
C ARG A 69 9.68 6.23 -13.19
N PHE A 70 10.35 5.81 -12.12
CA PHE A 70 10.14 4.49 -11.54
C PHE A 70 8.69 4.25 -11.16
N LEU A 71 7.97 5.31 -10.79
CA LEU A 71 6.59 5.22 -10.31
C LEU A 71 5.54 5.56 -11.36
N TYR A 72 5.93 5.89 -12.59
CA TYR A 72 4.96 6.25 -13.62
C TYR A 72 3.92 5.16 -13.86
N SER A 73 4.37 3.91 -14.01
CA SER A 73 3.46 2.79 -14.24
C SER A 73 2.53 2.56 -13.04
N ALA A 74 3.06 2.64 -11.84
CA ALA A 74 2.27 2.45 -10.63
C ALA A 74 1.16 3.50 -10.54
N PHE A 75 1.48 4.77 -10.76
CA PHE A 75 0.49 5.85 -10.67
C PHE A 75 -0.53 5.80 -11.81
N SER A 76 -0.14 5.31 -12.99
CA SER A 76 -1.11 5.16 -14.09
C SER A 76 -2.12 4.04 -13.82
N GLN A 77 -1.75 3.05 -13.03
CA GLN A 77 -2.62 1.93 -12.67
C GLN A 77 -3.39 2.17 -11.38
N TYR A 78 -2.83 2.98 -10.48
CA TYR A 78 -3.45 3.26 -9.18
C TYR A 78 -3.10 4.68 -8.77
N SER A 79 -4.01 5.61 -9.01
CA SER A 79 -3.79 7.05 -8.81
C SER A 79 -4.05 7.47 -7.37
N THR A 80 -3.77 8.75 -7.07
CA THR A 80 -4.14 9.34 -5.77
C THR A 80 -5.64 9.29 -5.54
N ALA A 81 -6.43 9.50 -6.59
CA ALA A 81 -7.89 9.40 -6.51
C ALA A 81 -8.34 7.98 -6.18
N ASP A 82 -7.68 6.97 -6.78
CA ASP A 82 -7.97 5.57 -6.47
C ASP A 82 -7.70 5.24 -5.00
N VAL A 83 -6.61 5.76 -4.45
CA VAL A 83 -6.28 5.56 -3.03
C VAL A 83 -7.37 6.18 -2.16
N MET A 84 -7.79 7.40 -2.46
CA MET A 84 -8.83 8.06 -1.68
C MET A 84 -10.16 7.31 -1.76
N ASP A 85 -10.51 6.80 -2.93
CA ASP A 85 -11.72 6.00 -3.10
C ASP A 85 -11.69 4.70 -2.29
N PHE A 86 -10.53 4.07 -2.23
CA PHE A 86 -10.38 2.82 -1.47
C PHE A 86 -10.71 3.02 0.02
N PHE A 87 -10.34 4.17 0.59
CA PHE A 87 -10.54 4.43 2.01
C PHE A 87 -11.84 5.20 2.33
N LYS A 88 -12.71 5.38 1.37
CA LYS A 88 -14.01 6.01 1.60
C LYS A 88 -14.92 5.23 2.53
#